data_c94409155c6d391089f3075b0894d860
#
_entry.id   c94409155c6d391089f3075b0894d860
#
_cell.length_a   1.000
_cell.length_b   1.000
_cell.length_c   1.000
_cell.angle_alpha   90.00
_cell.angle_beta   90.00
_cell.angle_gamma   90.00
#
_symmetry.space_group_name_H-M   'P 1'
#
loop_
_entity.id
_entity.type
_entity.pdbx_description
1 polymer ?
#
loop_
_entity_poly.entity_id
_entity_poly.type
_entity_poly.pdbx_seq_one_letter_code
_entity_poly.pdbx_strand_id
1 'polypeptide(L)'
;MWNTEFILSKPSWRWIDDSIAARGRSALESFAADDTLCHLVGQQMSPSTVRSWVHGKTIVLGIQDHRLPHIEKATSYLEQEGYRVIVRNSGGLAVVLDEGVLNLSIVLSEQGSSIDIPEGYEAMLAFVRMLFPEAGDRIQAYEIVGSYCPGSYDLSIDGRKFAGISQRRLRQGIAVQVYLCVEGSGSERAKIIQEMYNIGLAGEETKFRYPSIEPTVMASLSDLLDMPLTVSDVVIRTQLLLRNLAEDIVMEGFNSEEMELYAFYLQRVVERNQKMLAQA
;
A
#
# COMPACT_ATOMS: atom_id res chain seq x y z
N MET A 1 -13.11 -2.34 23.52
CA MET A 1 -13.01 -2.92 22.17
C MET A 1 -13.79 -1.98 21.26
N TRP A 2 -13.12 -1.08 20.56
CA TRP A 2 -13.77 -0.18 19.59
C TRP A 2 -14.25 -1.06 18.44
N ASN A 3 -15.48 -0.84 18.02
CA ASN A 3 -16.10 -1.69 17.03
C ASN A 3 -15.57 -1.31 15.64
N THR A 4 -14.55 -2.04 15.15
CA THR A 4 -14.00 -1.87 13.80
C THR A 4 -15.08 -1.94 12.70
N GLU A 5 -16.17 -2.67 12.97
CA GLU A 5 -17.36 -2.68 12.12
C GLU A 5 -17.98 -1.28 12.01
N PHE A 6 -17.99 -0.48 13.08
CA PHE A 6 -18.50 0.90 13.03
C PHE A 6 -17.64 1.82 12.16
N ILE A 7 -16.30 1.62 12.15
CA ILE A 7 -15.41 2.40 11.28
C ILE A 7 -15.67 2.09 9.80
N LEU A 8 -15.95 0.85 9.46
CA LEU A 8 -16.17 0.37 8.09
C LEU A 8 -17.65 0.48 7.64
N SER A 9 -18.60 0.52 8.57
CA SER A 9 -20.01 0.72 8.24
C SER A 9 -20.27 2.21 8.00
N LYS A 10 -20.59 2.59 6.78
CA LYS A 10 -20.84 3.97 6.36
C LYS A 10 -22.18 4.07 5.63
N PRO A 11 -22.88 5.22 5.69
CA PRO A 11 -24.07 5.43 4.88
C PRO A 11 -23.79 5.29 3.38
N SER A 12 -22.64 5.80 2.95
CA SER A 12 -22.18 5.72 1.56
C SER A 12 -20.68 5.48 1.48
N TRP A 13 -20.26 4.67 0.52
CA TRP A 13 -18.88 4.51 0.09
C TRP A 13 -18.68 5.04 -1.33
N ARG A 14 -17.58 5.74 -1.57
CA ARG A 14 -17.09 5.98 -2.93
C ARG A 14 -16.11 4.87 -3.29
N TRP A 15 -16.32 4.25 -4.45
CA TRP A 15 -15.43 3.24 -5.01
C TRP A 15 -14.72 3.77 -6.25
N ILE A 16 -13.38 3.72 -6.24
CA ILE A 16 -12.54 4.09 -7.38
C ILE A 16 -11.66 2.91 -7.73
N ASP A 17 -11.78 2.42 -8.97
CA ASP A 17 -10.97 1.32 -9.46
C ASP A 17 -9.93 1.80 -10.48
N ASP A 18 -8.68 1.89 -10.03
CA ASP A 18 -7.51 2.19 -10.84
C ASP A 18 -6.64 0.93 -11.09
N SER A 19 -7.14 -0.28 -10.81
CA SER A 19 -6.37 -1.52 -10.93
C SER A 19 -5.87 -1.82 -12.35
N ILE A 20 -6.54 -1.29 -13.37
CA ILE A 20 -6.13 -1.38 -14.78
C ILE A 20 -5.47 -0.06 -15.22
N ALA A 21 -6.12 1.06 -14.96
CA ALA A 21 -5.69 2.37 -15.46
C ALA A 21 -4.32 2.82 -14.92
N ALA A 22 -3.94 2.41 -13.70
CA ALA A 22 -2.68 2.79 -13.08
C ALA A 22 -1.47 1.98 -13.54
N ARG A 23 -1.63 0.81 -14.19
CA ARG A 23 -0.53 -0.11 -14.54
C ARG A 23 0.59 0.55 -15.34
N GLY A 24 0.26 1.38 -16.32
CA GLY A 24 1.22 2.09 -17.16
C GLY A 24 1.75 3.41 -16.57
N ARG A 25 1.16 3.90 -15.48
CA ARG A 25 1.44 5.18 -14.88
C ARG A 25 2.52 5.11 -13.81
N SER A 26 3.01 6.26 -13.35
CA SER A 26 3.90 6.35 -12.20
C SER A 26 3.14 6.07 -10.90
N ALA A 27 3.73 5.31 -9.98
CA ALA A 27 3.14 5.12 -8.66
C ALA A 27 3.04 6.43 -7.84
N LEU A 28 3.79 7.48 -8.20
CA LEU A 28 3.63 8.82 -7.64
C LEU A 28 2.21 9.37 -7.84
N GLU A 29 1.55 9.00 -8.95
CA GLU A 29 0.18 9.39 -9.24
C GLU A 29 -0.82 8.77 -8.23
N SER A 30 -0.57 7.53 -7.82
CA SER A 30 -1.40 6.87 -6.80
C SER A 30 -1.22 7.48 -5.41
N PHE A 31 0.01 7.87 -5.03
CA PHE A 31 0.23 8.61 -3.79
C PHE A 31 -0.40 10.01 -3.81
N ALA A 32 -0.38 10.69 -4.96
CA ALA A 32 -1.08 11.96 -5.14
C ALA A 32 -2.59 11.82 -5.05
N ALA A 33 -3.15 10.74 -5.63
CA ALA A 33 -4.58 10.45 -5.54
C ALA A 33 -5.00 10.21 -4.08
N ASP A 34 -4.21 9.46 -3.30
CA ASP A 34 -4.50 9.24 -1.88
C ASP A 34 -4.38 10.54 -1.05
N ASP A 35 -3.39 11.41 -1.32
CA ASP A 35 -3.31 12.75 -0.69
C ASP A 35 -4.54 13.62 -1.05
N THR A 36 -5.01 13.54 -2.30
CA THR A 36 -6.22 14.23 -2.76
C THR A 36 -7.47 13.72 -2.04
N LEU A 37 -7.64 12.40 -1.99
CA LEU A 37 -8.76 11.77 -1.30
C LEU A 37 -8.75 12.05 0.20
N CYS A 38 -7.57 12.05 0.86
CA CYS A 38 -7.45 12.49 2.24
C CYS A 38 -7.98 13.91 2.43
N HIS A 39 -7.65 14.82 1.52
CA HIS A 39 -8.15 16.20 1.60
C HIS A 39 -9.67 16.25 1.41
N LEU A 40 -10.20 15.61 0.36
CA LEU A 40 -11.63 15.64 0.04
C LEU A 40 -12.49 15.00 1.14
N VAL A 41 -12.12 13.79 1.57
CA VAL A 41 -12.84 13.05 2.60
C VAL A 41 -12.67 13.73 3.97
N GLY A 42 -11.46 14.20 4.30
CA GLY A 42 -11.19 14.90 5.53
C GLY A 42 -11.92 16.23 5.67
N GLN A 43 -12.23 16.90 4.57
CA GLN A 43 -13.03 18.13 4.53
C GLN A 43 -14.52 17.89 4.25
N GLN A 44 -14.96 16.62 4.25
CA GLN A 44 -16.35 16.22 3.96
C GLN A 44 -16.86 16.66 2.56
N MET A 45 -15.95 16.82 1.61
CA MET A 45 -16.24 17.11 0.21
C MET A 45 -16.50 15.84 -0.61
N SER A 46 -16.17 14.68 -0.07
CA SER A 46 -16.40 13.35 -0.64
C SER A 46 -16.81 12.39 0.47
N PRO A 47 -17.64 11.37 0.17
CA PRO A 47 -17.84 10.25 1.10
C PRO A 47 -16.53 9.53 1.42
N SER A 48 -16.54 8.73 2.49
CA SER A 48 -15.45 7.76 2.72
C SER A 48 -15.21 6.94 1.46
N THR A 49 -13.93 6.74 1.10
CA THR A 49 -13.57 6.20 -0.22
C THR A 49 -12.72 4.94 -0.07
N VAL A 50 -13.02 3.92 -0.86
CA VAL A 50 -12.10 2.81 -1.10
C VAL A 50 -11.58 2.91 -2.52
N ARG A 51 -10.27 2.79 -2.69
CA ARG A 51 -9.63 2.85 -3.99
C ARG A 51 -8.71 1.64 -4.18
N SER A 52 -8.83 0.97 -5.34
CA SER A 52 -7.90 -0.07 -5.80
C SER A 52 -6.90 0.50 -6.80
N TRP A 53 -5.65 0.04 -6.75
CA TRP A 53 -4.65 0.42 -7.75
C TRP A 53 -3.54 -0.61 -7.89
N VAL A 54 -3.02 -0.76 -9.10
CA VAL A 54 -1.95 -1.67 -9.48
C VAL A 54 -0.96 -0.94 -10.38
N HIS A 55 0.32 -1.20 -10.20
CA HIS A 55 1.36 -0.67 -11.07
C HIS A 55 2.14 -1.81 -11.74
N GLY A 56 2.78 -1.52 -12.88
CA GLY A 56 3.83 -2.37 -13.42
C GLY A 56 5.09 -2.30 -12.54
N LYS A 57 6.10 -3.11 -12.86
CA LYS A 57 7.35 -3.24 -12.09
C LYS A 57 7.85 -1.91 -11.53
N THR A 58 7.67 -1.69 -10.24
CA THR A 58 8.08 -0.46 -9.53
C THR A 58 8.58 -0.81 -8.14
N ILE A 59 9.74 -0.30 -7.75
CA ILE A 59 10.21 -0.32 -6.37
C ILE A 59 9.88 1.03 -5.73
N VAL A 60 9.15 0.99 -4.64
CA VAL A 60 8.83 2.15 -3.82
C VAL A 60 9.75 2.17 -2.63
N LEU A 61 10.78 3.00 -2.67
CA LEU A 61 11.73 3.20 -1.58
C LEU A 61 11.08 3.98 -0.43
N GLY A 62 11.43 3.63 0.79
CA GLY A 62 11.21 4.49 1.95
C GLY A 62 12.26 5.62 2.02
N ILE A 63 12.02 6.60 2.88
CA ILE A 63 12.96 7.73 3.09
C ILE A 63 14.30 7.23 3.64
N GLN A 64 14.32 6.15 4.42
CA GLN A 64 15.55 5.58 4.96
C GLN A 64 16.35 4.83 3.89
N ASP A 65 15.68 4.13 2.98
CA ASP A 65 16.35 3.37 1.90
C ASP A 65 17.16 4.29 0.99
N HIS A 66 16.67 5.50 0.76
CA HIS A 66 17.38 6.53 0.01
C HIS A 66 18.71 6.96 0.67
N ARG A 67 18.96 6.62 1.92
CA ARG A 67 20.20 6.91 2.68
C ARG A 67 21.17 5.74 2.75
N LEU A 68 20.97 4.71 1.93
CA LEU A 68 21.93 3.63 1.77
C LEU A 68 23.27 4.17 1.24
N PRO A 69 24.41 3.70 1.73
CA PRO A 69 25.73 4.20 1.30
C PRO A 69 25.98 4.14 -0.21
N HIS A 70 25.45 3.10 -0.87
CA HIS A 70 25.56 2.89 -2.30
C HIS A 70 24.20 2.87 -3.00
N ILE A 71 23.33 3.82 -2.66
CA ILE A 71 21.97 3.88 -3.21
C ILE A 71 21.96 3.97 -4.74
N GLU A 72 22.88 4.69 -5.36
CA GLU A 72 22.98 4.80 -6.82
C GLU A 72 23.22 3.43 -7.48
N LYS A 73 24.10 2.60 -6.90
CA LYS A 73 24.36 1.24 -7.39
C LYS A 73 23.13 0.35 -7.22
N ALA A 74 22.47 0.43 -6.05
CA ALA A 74 21.26 -0.31 -5.76
C ALA A 74 20.13 0.08 -6.72
N THR A 75 19.96 1.37 -7.00
CA THR A 75 18.97 1.87 -7.96
C THR A 75 19.29 1.40 -9.39
N SER A 76 20.56 1.48 -9.81
CA SER A 76 20.98 0.99 -11.13
C SER A 76 20.73 -0.51 -11.30
N TYR A 77 20.94 -1.31 -10.25
CA TYR A 77 20.57 -2.74 -10.26
C TYR A 77 19.06 -2.92 -10.47
N LEU A 78 18.22 -2.20 -9.72
CA LEU A 78 16.77 -2.30 -9.86
C LEU A 78 16.28 -1.90 -11.26
N GLU A 79 16.89 -0.87 -11.84
CA GLU A 79 16.59 -0.43 -13.22
C GLU A 79 17.00 -1.48 -14.26
N GLN A 80 18.14 -2.16 -14.08
CA GLN A 80 18.57 -3.28 -14.93
C GLN A 80 17.62 -4.47 -14.85
N GLU A 81 17.03 -4.73 -13.65
CA GLU A 81 15.97 -5.73 -13.46
C GLU A 81 14.61 -5.28 -14.05
N GLY A 82 14.54 -4.08 -14.64
CA GLY A 82 13.37 -3.52 -15.30
C GLY A 82 12.38 -2.84 -14.37
N TYR A 83 12.79 -2.47 -13.15
CA TYR A 83 11.96 -1.73 -12.22
C TYR A 83 12.12 -0.22 -12.38
N ARG A 84 11.02 0.51 -12.30
CA ARG A 84 11.03 1.94 -12.01
C ARG A 84 11.26 2.14 -10.52
N VAL A 85 12.02 3.17 -10.14
CA VAL A 85 12.30 3.46 -8.74
C VAL A 85 11.71 4.80 -8.35
N ILE A 86 10.96 4.84 -7.26
CA ILE A 86 10.42 6.06 -6.66
C ILE A 86 10.64 6.06 -5.15
N VAL A 87 10.56 7.24 -4.53
CA VAL A 87 10.60 7.40 -3.06
C VAL A 87 9.23 7.87 -2.57
N ARG A 88 8.60 7.11 -1.66
CA ARG A 88 7.28 7.44 -1.13
C ARG A 88 7.28 8.62 -0.16
N ASN A 89 6.10 9.19 0.05
CA ASN A 89 5.86 10.28 0.99
C ASN A 89 5.29 9.82 2.35
N SER A 90 5.15 8.50 2.55
CA SER A 90 4.69 7.87 3.79
C SER A 90 5.83 7.11 4.49
N GLY A 91 5.58 6.61 5.69
CA GLY A 91 6.53 5.77 6.43
C GLY A 91 6.74 4.39 5.82
N GLY A 92 7.77 3.69 6.31
CA GLY A 92 8.14 2.34 5.91
C GLY A 92 9.39 2.30 5.04
N LEU A 93 9.76 1.08 4.63
CA LEU A 93 10.92 0.75 3.81
C LEU A 93 10.52 0.32 2.40
N ALA A 94 11.46 -0.18 1.60
CA ALA A 94 11.24 -0.60 0.23
C ALA A 94 10.14 -1.65 0.09
N VAL A 95 9.29 -1.49 -0.91
CA VAL A 95 8.28 -2.48 -1.31
C VAL A 95 8.29 -2.66 -2.82
N VAL A 96 7.93 -3.86 -3.26
CA VAL A 96 7.78 -4.21 -4.68
C VAL A 96 6.33 -4.03 -5.10
N LEU A 97 6.11 -3.33 -6.19
CA LEU A 97 4.84 -3.28 -6.90
C LEU A 97 5.04 -3.93 -8.27
N ASP A 98 4.11 -4.79 -8.63
CA ASP A 98 3.97 -5.37 -9.96
C ASP A 98 2.50 -5.72 -10.23
N GLU A 99 2.22 -6.35 -11.35
CA GLU A 99 0.85 -6.64 -11.78
C GLU A 99 0.12 -7.64 -10.87
N GLY A 100 0.86 -8.44 -10.07
CA GLY A 100 0.32 -9.38 -9.09
C GLY A 100 0.15 -8.79 -7.69
N VAL A 101 0.48 -7.51 -7.50
CA VAL A 101 0.33 -6.79 -6.23
C VAL A 101 -0.80 -5.78 -6.32
N LEU A 102 -1.89 -6.05 -5.60
CA LEU A 102 -3.00 -5.13 -5.47
C LEU A 102 -2.76 -4.20 -4.27
N ASN A 103 -2.94 -2.91 -4.49
CA ASN A 103 -3.00 -1.94 -3.40
C ASN A 103 -4.44 -1.49 -3.20
N LEU A 104 -4.85 -1.41 -1.92
CA LEU A 104 -6.12 -0.85 -1.52
C LEU A 104 -5.88 0.30 -0.55
N SER A 105 -6.61 1.40 -0.74
CA SER A 105 -6.62 2.55 0.15
C SER A 105 -8.03 2.75 0.69
N ILE A 106 -8.21 2.67 2.01
CA ILE A 106 -9.44 3.06 2.69
C ILE A 106 -9.24 4.46 3.22
N VAL A 107 -10.02 5.42 2.71
CA VAL A 107 -9.91 6.83 3.09
C VAL A 107 -11.09 7.24 3.95
N LEU A 108 -10.79 7.68 5.16
CA LEU A 108 -11.75 8.01 6.21
C LEU A 108 -11.58 9.46 6.69
N SER A 109 -12.64 10.06 7.24
CA SER A 109 -12.59 11.36 7.88
C SER A 109 -12.41 11.23 9.38
N GLU A 110 -11.58 12.10 9.97
CA GLU A 110 -11.46 12.31 11.42
C GLU A 110 -12.42 13.40 11.94
N GLN A 111 -13.23 14.00 11.07
CA GLN A 111 -14.21 14.99 11.53
C GLN A 111 -15.34 14.32 12.33
N GLY A 112 -15.50 14.80 13.55
CA GLY A 112 -16.56 14.31 14.46
C GLY A 112 -16.20 13.05 15.25
N SER A 113 -15.18 12.29 14.85
CA SER A 113 -14.69 11.14 15.62
C SER A 113 -13.22 10.91 15.30
N SER A 114 -12.35 11.00 16.29
CA SER A 114 -10.94 10.69 16.13
C SER A 114 -10.76 9.20 15.90
N ILE A 115 -9.97 8.85 14.90
CA ILE A 115 -9.52 7.48 14.63
C ILE A 115 -8.02 7.45 14.92
N ASP A 116 -7.59 6.75 15.95
CA ASP A 116 -6.18 6.67 16.27
C ASP A 116 -5.40 5.76 15.28
N ILE A 117 -4.08 5.72 15.41
CA ILE A 117 -3.24 4.95 14.48
C ILE A 117 -3.53 3.44 14.58
N PRO A 118 -3.60 2.82 15.79
CA PRO A 118 -4.02 1.42 15.93
C PRO A 118 -5.41 1.13 15.34
N GLU A 119 -6.40 1.97 15.58
CA GLU A 119 -7.76 1.78 15.06
C GLU A 119 -7.80 1.75 13.53
N GLY A 120 -7.02 2.59 12.86
CA GLY A 120 -6.88 2.56 11.40
C GLY A 120 -6.27 1.24 10.91
N TYR A 121 -5.26 0.72 11.59
CA TYR A 121 -4.67 -0.59 11.26
C TYR A 121 -5.64 -1.74 11.49
N GLU A 122 -6.35 -1.74 12.61
CA GLU A 122 -7.36 -2.76 12.93
C GLU A 122 -8.52 -2.74 11.93
N ALA A 123 -8.95 -1.56 11.48
CA ALA A 123 -9.97 -1.43 10.44
C ALA A 123 -9.52 -2.09 9.12
N MET A 124 -8.27 -1.89 8.69
CA MET A 124 -7.74 -2.53 7.49
C MET A 124 -7.60 -4.05 7.68
N LEU A 125 -7.12 -4.51 8.84
CA LEU A 125 -7.07 -5.94 9.16
C LEU A 125 -8.45 -6.59 9.07
N ALA A 126 -9.46 -5.95 9.67
CA ALA A 126 -10.84 -6.44 9.61
C ALA A 126 -11.36 -6.48 8.17
N PHE A 127 -11.07 -5.43 7.39
CA PHE A 127 -11.45 -5.37 5.97
C PHE A 127 -10.81 -6.51 5.16
N VAL A 128 -9.51 -6.77 5.35
CA VAL A 128 -8.82 -7.88 4.66
C VAL A 128 -9.38 -9.24 5.09
N ARG A 129 -9.69 -9.44 6.37
CA ARG A 129 -10.34 -10.68 6.83
C ARG A 129 -11.71 -10.90 6.19
N MET A 130 -12.49 -9.83 6.00
CA MET A 130 -13.78 -9.92 5.29
C MET A 130 -13.63 -10.21 3.80
N LEU A 131 -12.53 -9.81 3.17
CA LEU A 131 -12.22 -10.13 1.77
C LEU A 131 -11.87 -11.61 1.56
N PHE A 132 -11.31 -12.27 2.59
CA PHE A 132 -10.81 -13.64 2.51
C PHE A 132 -11.40 -14.52 3.63
N PRO A 133 -12.73 -14.73 3.64
CA PRO A 133 -13.39 -15.53 4.68
C PRO A 133 -12.91 -17.00 4.70
N GLU A 134 -12.41 -17.50 3.57
CA GLU A 134 -11.80 -18.83 3.46
C GLU A 134 -10.50 -18.99 4.26
N ALA A 135 -9.82 -17.90 4.56
CA ALA A 135 -8.66 -17.93 5.44
C ALA A 135 -9.04 -18.12 6.92
N GLY A 136 -10.26 -17.77 7.31
CA GLY A 136 -10.72 -17.81 8.69
C GLY A 136 -9.79 -17.03 9.62
N ASP A 137 -9.46 -17.62 10.77
CA ASP A 137 -8.58 -17.03 11.78
C ASP A 137 -7.08 -17.14 11.44
N ARG A 138 -6.71 -17.70 10.26
CA ARG A 138 -5.31 -17.83 9.85
C ARG A 138 -4.64 -16.51 9.52
N ILE A 139 -5.41 -15.47 9.12
CA ILE A 139 -4.86 -14.14 8.90
C ILE A 139 -4.51 -13.51 10.24
N GLN A 140 -3.22 -13.31 10.47
CA GLN A 140 -2.68 -12.69 11.67
C GLN A 140 -1.92 -11.43 11.35
N ALA A 141 -1.85 -10.49 12.32
CA ALA A 141 -1.16 -9.22 12.20
C ALA A 141 -0.08 -9.12 13.27
N TYR A 142 1.18 -9.22 12.86
CA TYR A 142 2.37 -9.01 13.70
C TYR A 142 3.59 -8.87 12.80
N GLU A 143 4.69 -8.35 13.32
CA GLU A 143 5.93 -8.19 12.57
C GLU A 143 6.49 -9.55 12.11
N ILE A 144 6.67 -9.72 10.81
CA ILE A 144 7.33 -10.88 10.22
C ILE A 144 8.81 -10.55 10.02
N VAL A 145 9.62 -11.00 10.98
CA VAL A 145 11.08 -10.85 10.92
C VAL A 145 11.62 -11.53 9.67
N GLY A 146 12.51 -10.85 8.94
CA GLY A 146 13.04 -11.32 7.66
C GLY A 146 12.21 -10.90 6.45
N SER A 147 11.03 -10.31 6.62
CA SER A 147 10.30 -9.74 5.49
C SER A 147 10.89 -8.40 5.06
N TYR A 148 10.64 -7.98 3.81
CA TYR A 148 10.91 -6.59 3.45
C TYR A 148 9.85 -5.65 4.06
N CYS A 149 10.24 -4.40 4.36
CA CYS A 149 9.39 -3.42 5.02
C CYS A 149 8.61 -4.00 6.22
N PRO A 150 9.31 -4.58 7.24
CA PRO A 150 8.63 -5.17 8.38
C PRO A 150 7.89 -4.12 9.20
N GLY A 151 6.76 -4.51 9.78
CA GLY A 151 5.94 -3.65 10.62
C GLY A 151 5.00 -4.44 11.51
N SER A 152 4.54 -3.83 12.61
CA SER A 152 3.69 -4.47 13.62
C SER A 152 2.33 -4.97 13.05
N TYR A 153 1.94 -4.49 11.88
CA TYR A 153 0.74 -4.91 11.17
C TYR A 153 1.08 -5.52 9.81
N ASP A 154 2.13 -6.36 9.76
CA ASP A 154 2.32 -7.28 8.65
C ASP A 154 1.22 -8.34 8.68
N LEU A 155 0.51 -8.53 7.57
CA LEU A 155 -0.49 -9.59 7.48
C LEU A 155 0.15 -10.85 6.95
N SER A 156 -0.09 -11.94 7.67
CA SER A 156 0.51 -13.24 7.38
C SER A 156 -0.51 -14.37 7.52
N ILE A 157 -0.23 -15.48 6.83
CA ILE A 157 -0.87 -16.77 7.02
C ILE A 157 0.28 -17.77 7.28
N ASP A 158 0.16 -18.55 8.36
CA ASP A 158 1.14 -19.55 8.76
C ASP A 158 2.58 -18.98 8.84
N GLY A 159 2.72 -17.74 9.34
CA GLY A 159 4.01 -17.06 9.51
C GLY A 159 4.64 -16.52 8.23
N ARG A 160 3.96 -16.58 7.08
CA ARG A 160 4.43 -16.03 5.80
C ARG A 160 3.64 -14.78 5.44
N LYS A 161 4.34 -13.66 5.28
CA LYS A 161 3.77 -12.35 4.97
C LYS A 161 3.28 -12.29 3.53
N PHE A 162 2.04 -11.80 3.37
CA PHE A 162 1.45 -11.50 2.07
C PHE A 162 1.04 -10.04 1.92
N ALA A 163 1.05 -9.27 3.02
CA ALA A 163 0.63 -7.87 2.99
C ALA A 163 1.34 -7.02 4.06
N GLY A 164 1.36 -5.72 3.83
CA GLY A 164 1.79 -4.72 4.81
C GLY A 164 0.88 -3.52 4.77
N ILE A 165 0.62 -2.93 5.93
CA ILE A 165 -0.30 -1.80 6.09
C ILE A 165 0.49 -0.54 6.45
N SER A 166 0.10 0.59 5.86
CA SER A 166 0.62 1.92 6.19
C SER A 166 -0.52 2.92 6.31
N GLN A 167 -0.24 4.07 6.92
CA GLN A 167 -1.21 5.16 7.01
C GLN A 167 -0.62 6.47 6.52
N ARG A 168 -1.44 7.22 5.82
CA ARG A 168 -1.20 8.60 5.43
C ARG A 168 -2.29 9.48 6.01
N ARG A 169 -1.91 10.50 6.78
CA ARG A 169 -2.83 11.44 7.42
C ARG A 169 -2.61 12.84 6.88
N LEU A 170 -3.65 13.47 6.39
CA LEU A 170 -3.59 14.78 5.77
C LEU A 170 -4.97 15.47 5.85
N ARG A 171 -5.01 16.74 6.32
CA ARG A 171 -6.24 17.55 6.31
C ARG A 171 -7.45 16.89 6.97
N GLN A 172 -7.27 16.22 8.10
CA GLN A 172 -8.29 15.45 8.82
C GLN A 172 -8.82 14.23 8.03
N GLY A 173 -8.14 13.83 6.96
CA GLY A 173 -8.36 12.57 6.27
C GLY A 173 -7.27 11.58 6.59
N ILE A 174 -7.65 10.32 6.62
CA ILE A 174 -6.76 9.19 6.85
C ILE A 174 -6.89 8.26 5.65
N ALA A 175 -5.81 8.01 4.93
CA ALA A 175 -5.72 6.88 4.00
C ALA A 175 -5.00 5.73 4.72
N VAL A 176 -5.72 4.67 5.01
CA VAL A 176 -5.15 3.40 5.45
C VAL A 176 -4.90 2.57 4.20
N GLN A 177 -3.63 2.29 3.94
CA GLN A 177 -3.17 1.66 2.72
C GLN A 177 -2.66 0.26 3.01
N VAL A 178 -3.01 -0.70 2.17
CA VAL A 178 -2.47 -2.05 2.21
C VAL A 178 -1.96 -2.43 0.82
N TYR A 179 -0.75 -3.00 0.73
CA TYR A 179 -0.37 -3.78 -0.43
C TYR A 179 -0.67 -5.26 -0.15
N LEU A 180 -1.24 -5.95 -1.13
CA LEU A 180 -1.57 -7.36 -1.08
C LEU A 180 -0.79 -8.09 -2.17
N CYS A 181 0.11 -9.00 -1.81
CA CYS A 181 0.69 -9.95 -2.73
C CYS A 181 -0.38 -10.99 -3.09
N VAL A 182 -1.16 -10.74 -4.14
CA VAL A 182 -2.28 -11.61 -4.53
C VAL A 182 -1.78 -12.82 -5.30
N GLU A 183 -1.01 -12.59 -6.35
CA GLU A 183 -0.49 -13.62 -7.26
C GLU A 183 1.01 -13.42 -7.56
N GLY A 184 1.62 -14.39 -8.22
CA GLY A 184 3.07 -14.42 -8.42
C GLY A 184 3.82 -14.84 -7.15
N SER A 185 5.15 -14.69 -7.13
CA SER A 185 5.98 -15.19 -6.03
C SER A 185 6.39 -14.09 -5.06
N GLY A 186 5.91 -14.17 -3.81
CA GLY A 186 6.37 -13.29 -2.72
C GLY A 186 7.87 -13.46 -2.45
N SER A 187 8.38 -14.68 -2.54
CA SER A 187 9.79 -14.99 -2.36
C SER A 187 10.68 -14.35 -3.45
N GLU A 188 10.29 -14.37 -4.72
CA GLU A 188 11.07 -13.73 -5.78
C GLU A 188 11.11 -12.19 -5.60
N ARG A 189 9.99 -11.57 -5.22
CA ARG A 189 9.96 -10.14 -4.87
C ARG A 189 10.91 -9.83 -3.72
N ALA A 190 10.95 -10.70 -2.70
CA ALA A 190 11.84 -10.52 -1.55
C ALA A 190 13.32 -10.64 -1.94
N LYS A 191 13.69 -11.51 -2.88
CA LYS A 191 15.06 -11.60 -3.40
C LYS A 191 15.54 -10.31 -4.06
N ILE A 192 14.68 -9.63 -4.82
CA ILE A 192 15.00 -8.34 -5.44
C ILE A 192 15.34 -7.29 -4.36
N ILE A 193 14.54 -7.21 -3.29
CA ILE A 193 14.81 -6.28 -2.19
C ILE A 193 16.04 -6.71 -1.38
N GLN A 194 16.25 -8.01 -1.19
CA GLN A 194 17.45 -8.52 -0.53
C GLN A 194 18.72 -8.08 -1.27
N GLU A 195 18.76 -8.25 -2.60
CA GLU A 195 19.92 -7.89 -3.41
C GLU A 195 20.10 -6.36 -3.46
N MET A 196 19.01 -5.60 -3.54
CA MET A 196 19.05 -4.15 -3.41
C MET A 196 19.75 -3.71 -2.11
N TYR A 197 19.42 -4.33 -0.95
CA TYR A 197 20.08 -4.01 0.31
C TYR A 197 21.51 -4.49 0.35
N ASN A 198 21.83 -5.67 -0.19
CA ASN A 198 23.20 -6.17 -0.27
C ASN A 198 24.11 -5.21 -1.02
N ILE A 199 23.67 -4.74 -2.20
CA ILE A 199 24.40 -3.77 -3.01
C ILE A 199 24.45 -2.40 -2.33
N GLY A 200 23.32 -1.95 -1.77
CA GLY A 200 23.21 -0.62 -1.18
C GLY A 200 24.00 -0.46 0.12
N LEU A 201 24.16 -1.53 0.90
CA LEU A 201 24.97 -1.56 2.13
C LEU A 201 26.43 -1.90 1.84
N ALA A 202 26.71 -2.81 0.91
CA ALA A 202 28.04 -3.31 0.60
C ALA A 202 28.86 -3.71 1.85
N GLY A 203 28.19 -4.15 2.92
CA GLY A 203 28.81 -4.53 4.19
C GLY A 203 29.19 -3.35 5.10
N GLU A 204 28.83 -2.12 4.74
CA GLU A 204 29.12 -0.95 5.58
C GLU A 204 28.11 -0.82 6.74
N GLU A 205 28.61 -0.40 7.90
CA GLU A 205 27.78 -0.02 9.04
C GLU A 205 27.07 1.30 8.76
N THR A 206 25.79 1.37 9.08
CA THR A 206 24.95 2.54 8.84
C THR A 206 24.27 3.02 10.10
N LYS A 207 23.88 4.30 10.12
CA LYS A 207 23.10 4.90 11.20
C LYS A 207 21.70 4.30 11.31
N PHE A 208 21.13 3.83 10.21
CA PHE A 208 19.80 3.23 10.14
C PHE A 208 19.92 1.70 10.11
N ARG A 209 18.90 1.04 10.67
CA ARG A 209 18.79 -0.42 10.59
C ARG A 209 17.96 -0.79 9.37
N TYR A 210 18.51 -1.67 8.55
CA TYR A 210 17.82 -2.26 7.41
C TYR A 210 17.51 -3.73 7.71
N PRO A 211 16.40 -4.28 7.18
CA PRO A 211 16.04 -5.66 7.46
C PRO A 211 17.01 -6.64 6.77
N SER A 212 17.37 -7.70 7.47
CA SER A 212 18.00 -8.87 6.85
C SER A 212 16.88 -9.70 6.21
N ILE A 213 16.79 -9.66 4.89
CA ILE A 213 15.68 -10.28 4.17
C ILE A 213 15.87 -11.80 4.10
N GLU A 214 14.82 -12.54 4.47
CA GLU A 214 14.68 -13.99 4.31
C GLU A 214 13.53 -14.26 3.33
N PRO A 215 13.81 -14.56 2.04
CA PRO A 215 12.76 -14.65 1.02
C PRO A 215 11.64 -15.65 1.30
N THR A 216 11.93 -16.70 2.07
CA THR A 216 10.98 -17.79 2.37
C THR A 216 9.84 -17.37 3.30
N VAL A 217 9.99 -16.26 4.03
CA VAL A 217 8.94 -15.74 4.91
C VAL A 217 7.91 -14.88 4.18
N MET A 218 8.03 -14.77 2.85
CA MET A 218 7.09 -14.01 2.01
C MET A 218 6.43 -14.90 0.97
N ALA A 219 5.12 -14.71 0.78
CA ALA A 219 4.31 -15.51 -0.14
C ALA A 219 3.19 -14.67 -0.77
N SER A 220 2.52 -15.21 -1.77
CA SER A 220 1.27 -14.66 -2.30
C SER A 220 0.04 -15.25 -1.60
N LEU A 221 -1.09 -14.55 -1.67
CA LEU A 221 -2.38 -15.07 -1.19
C LEU A 221 -2.78 -16.33 -1.97
N SER A 222 -2.55 -16.35 -3.28
CA SER A 222 -2.81 -17.53 -4.12
C SER A 222 -2.08 -18.76 -3.60
N ASP A 223 -0.79 -18.63 -3.24
CA ASP A 223 0.00 -19.72 -2.64
C ASP A 223 -0.49 -20.12 -1.24
N LEU A 224 -0.81 -19.13 -0.40
CA LEU A 224 -1.19 -19.37 1.01
C LEU A 224 -2.58 -19.97 1.17
N LEU A 225 -3.47 -19.68 0.24
CA LEU A 225 -4.84 -20.19 0.24
C LEU A 225 -4.99 -21.44 -0.65
N ASP A 226 -3.94 -21.84 -1.39
CA ASP A 226 -4.00 -22.93 -2.36
C ASP A 226 -5.15 -22.74 -3.36
N MET A 227 -5.26 -21.52 -3.90
CA MET A 227 -6.34 -21.11 -4.80
C MET A 227 -5.78 -20.33 -5.98
N PRO A 228 -6.33 -20.48 -7.20
CA PRO A 228 -5.96 -19.65 -8.37
C PRO A 228 -6.59 -18.24 -8.23
N LEU A 229 -6.13 -17.49 -7.22
CA LEU A 229 -6.61 -16.15 -6.94
C LEU A 229 -5.88 -15.12 -7.79
N THR A 230 -6.62 -14.25 -8.48
CA THR A 230 -6.08 -13.14 -9.27
C THR A 230 -6.36 -11.78 -8.64
N VAL A 231 -5.62 -10.75 -9.05
CA VAL A 231 -5.89 -9.36 -8.66
C VAL A 231 -7.33 -8.97 -9.02
N SER A 232 -7.82 -9.36 -10.19
CA SER A 232 -9.20 -9.07 -10.63
C SER A 232 -10.25 -9.68 -9.70
N ASP A 233 -10.01 -10.89 -9.19
CA ASP A 233 -10.92 -11.54 -8.24
C ASP A 233 -11.01 -10.73 -6.94
N VAL A 234 -9.88 -10.21 -6.45
CA VAL A 234 -9.85 -9.41 -5.22
C VAL A 234 -10.51 -8.04 -5.42
N VAL A 235 -10.36 -7.43 -6.59
CA VAL A 235 -11.08 -6.18 -6.95
C VAL A 235 -12.58 -6.41 -6.93
N ILE A 236 -13.07 -7.50 -7.53
CA ILE A 236 -14.49 -7.87 -7.52
C ILE A 236 -14.98 -8.14 -6.08
N ARG A 237 -14.21 -8.89 -5.29
CA ARG A 237 -14.51 -9.14 -3.87
C ARG A 237 -14.61 -7.83 -3.08
N THR A 238 -13.72 -6.88 -3.33
CA THR A 238 -13.74 -5.56 -2.70
C THR A 238 -15.03 -4.82 -3.01
N GLN A 239 -15.44 -4.79 -4.28
CA GLN A 239 -16.67 -4.15 -4.70
C GLN A 239 -17.93 -4.82 -4.08
N LEU A 240 -17.95 -6.15 -4.02
CA LEU A 240 -19.05 -6.88 -3.38
C LEU A 240 -19.09 -6.66 -1.88
N LEU A 241 -17.93 -6.60 -1.22
CA LEU A 241 -17.86 -6.33 0.22
C LEU A 241 -18.40 -4.93 0.55
N LEU A 242 -18.06 -3.91 -0.24
CA LEU A 242 -18.54 -2.55 -0.02
C LEU A 242 -20.07 -2.47 -0.07
N ARG A 243 -20.73 -3.27 -0.92
CA ARG A 243 -22.21 -3.34 -0.98
C ARG A 243 -22.84 -3.89 0.32
N ASN A 244 -22.07 -4.62 1.10
CA ASN A 244 -22.53 -5.13 2.41
C ASN A 244 -22.22 -4.14 3.54
N LEU A 245 -21.31 -3.19 3.33
CA LEU A 245 -20.85 -2.23 4.33
C LEU A 245 -21.53 -0.86 4.23
N ALA A 246 -22.32 -0.60 3.18
CA ALA A 246 -23.02 0.67 2.97
C ALA A 246 -24.39 0.48 2.33
N GLU A 247 -25.27 1.47 2.54
CA GLU A 247 -26.56 1.55 1.86
C GLU A 247 -26.42 1.98 0.40
N ASP A 248 -25.40 2.81 0.10
CA ASP A 248 -25.12 3.34 -1.23
C ASP A 248 -23.64 3.28 -1.60
N ILE A 249 -23.36 3.11 -2.90
CA ILE A 249 -22.01 3.12 -3.46
C ILE A 249 -21.94 4.08 -4.65
N VAL A 250 -21.12 5.11 -4.51
CA VAL A 250 -20.80 6.06 -5.57
C VAL A 250 -19.60 5.52 -6.37
N MET A 251 -19.81 5.18 -7.63
CA MET A 251 -18.76 4.64 -8.51
C MET A 251 -18.26 5.73 -9.47
N GLU A 252 -17.48 6.68 -8.95
CA GLU A 252 -17.03 7.84 -9.72
C GLU A 252 -15.55 8.13 -9.48
N GLY A 253 -14.80 8.40 -10.56
CA GLY A 253 -13.44 8.94 -10.51
C GLY A 253 -13.44 10.41 -10.06
N PHE A 254 -12.30 11.08 -10.18
CA PHE A 254 -12.22 12.52 -9.89
C PHE A 254 -13.00 13.34 -10.90
N ASN A 255 -13.84 14.26 -10.42
CA ASN A 255 -14.48 15.27 -11.24
C ASN A 255 -13.50 16.42 -11.59
N SER A 256 -13.94 17.43 -12.34
CA SER A 256 -13.07 18.52 -12.82
C SER A 256 -12.45 19.34 -11.68
N GLU A 257 -13.21 19.64 -10.62
CA GLU A 257 -12.71 20.41 -9.48
C GLU A 257 -11.72 19.57 -8.64
N GLU A 258 -12.02 18.30 -8.46
CA GLU A 258 -11.12 17.35 -7.78
C GLU A 258 -9.82 17.12 -8.56
N MET A 259 -9.87 17.18 -9.91
CA MET A 259 -8.68 17.08 -10.77
C MET A 259 -7.74 18.27 -10.61
N GLU A 260 -8.22 19.46 -10.29
CA GLU A 260 -7.36 20.61 -9.95
C GLU A 260 -6.59 20.35 -8.64
N LEU A 261 -7.29 19.83 -7.64
CA LEU A 261 -6.68 19.45 -6.37
C LEU A 261 -5.69 18.29 -6.54
N TYR A 262 -6.03 17.30 -7.37
CA TYR A 262 -5.14 16.20 -7.72
C TYR A 262 -3.85 16.71 -8.40
N ALA A 263 -3.95 17.63 -9.36
CA ALA A 263 -2.80 18.22 -10.02
C ALA A 263 -1.86 18.93 -9.03
N PHE A 264 -2.43 19.65 -8.05
CA PHE A 264 -1.66 20.28 -6.98
C PHE A 264 -0.89 19.24 -6.14
N TYR A 265 -1.53 18.15 -5.71
CA TYR A 265 -0.85 17.10 -4.92
C TYR A 265 0.15 16.33 -5.78
N LEU A 266 -0.15 16.05 -7.04
CA LEU A 266 0.77 15.39 -7.95
C LEU A 266 2.06 16.19 -8.13
N GLN A 267 1.97 17.49 -8.36
CA GLN A 267 3.14 18.35 -8.43
C GLN A 267 4.01 18.23 -7.17
N ARG A 268 3.41 18.30 -5.98
CA ARG A 268 4.13 18.21 -4.70
C ARG A 268 4.84 16.86 -4.52
N VAL A 269 4.17 15.76 -4.88
CA VAL A 269 4.74 14.41 -4.76
C VAL A 269 5.89 14.25 -5.75
N VAL A 270 5.76 14.73 -6.99
CA VAL A 270 6.78 14.67 -8.02
C VAL A 270 8.01 15.53 -7.62
N GLU A 271 7.81 16.78 -7.23
CA GLU A 271 8.90 17.65 -6.79
C GLU A 271 9.68 17.06 -5.60
N ARG A 272 8.96 16.48 -4.63
CA ARG A 272 9.58 15.81 -3.50
C ARG A 272 10.40 14.60 -3.93
N ASN A 273 9.86 13.75 -4.79
CA ASN A 273 10.55 12.58 -5.32
C ASN A 273 11.83 12.99 -6.08
N GLN A 274 11.75 14.00 -6.93
CA GLN A 274 12.90 14.53 -7.64
C GLN A 274 14.00 15.04 -6.70
N LYS A 275 13.64 15.79 -5.65
CA LYS A 275 14.60 16.26 -4.65
C LYS A 275 15.26 15.10 -3.90
N MET A 276 14.50 14.05 -3.60
CA MET A 276 15.04 12.87 -2.93
C MET A 276 16.03 12.14 -3.86
N LEU A 277 15.68 11.88 -5.10
CA LEU A 277 16.54 11.17 -6.05
C LEU A 277 17.78 12.01 -6.49
N ALA A 278 17.69 13.34 -6.50
CA ALA A 278 18.84 14.20 -6.84
C ALA A 278 19.86 14.37 -5.70
N GLN A 279 19.55 13.92 -4.48
CA GLN A 279 20.44 13.97 -3.32
C GLN A 279 21.13 12.62 -3.06
N ALA A 280 20.94 11.66 -3.97
CA ALA A 280 21.50 10.31 -3.92
C ALA A 280 22.95 10.24 -4.38
#